data_c431b61a5598a0fb35faf88e9f5d8e6c
#
_entry.id   c431b61a5598a0fb35faf88e9f5d8e6c
#
_cell.length_a   1.000
_cell.length_b   1.000
_cell.length_c   1.000
_cell.angle_alpha   90.00
_cell.angle_beta   90.00
_cell.angle_gamma   90.00
#
_symmetry.space_group_name_H-M   'P 1'
#
loop_
_entity.id
_entity.type
_entity.pdbx_description
1 polymer ?
#
loop_
_entity_poly.entity_id
_entity_poly.type
_entity_poly.pdbx_seq_one_letter_code
_entity_poly.pdbx_strand_id
1 'polypeptide(L)'
;MLTRGTGWAQSRTRAATFPKVHPPFTITPEQAWDWNLFKSRGGPTYAGSAGWKRFTDFLISKIQEFGAVDLDFVEIPYDHYVVEDWPDRRTHLYDSGVAVEKLVTDGTPVPVVASYGMTSGFTPPEGVTAPLLYYDPSRPPAAGDVAGKILVFQTVPYPNPPYSDSFLDNYTLTDYEWRSLGKWPPLFTPPPASVTSSYHCRWVWSQLNRFAAIGINGRAAGIVVVYDLSPDAAFGLAQRSVYTPDGKAGLGAKYTNCPTLTLDRVNGAKVVADAKAGKRATLTLAARFQRDTGKAIVAHLPGRNYGTPQDEQVLLATHTDAMSLIEENGGLGMLGILSYFNHLPRSARPRTLIFYFDCRHFMPGGEGSWPQFDYYTIHPERLKPIVATMGIEHMGGRQTIEVGPGGNRYVYSSELPENGGVITSLIDVHNNNIWLVDAIARAAMDNHWPRIDVKAGNVEPGVNGGFQGTVKSPMNKGRVYGIPGIGLAGDWPGGWTQTYAQVDTEAGAHGFDKNYFVQQVAGLSQLAGELMLVKPLVIDLGWGALKSALVKLQDSAFVAQHEAAARRKTLVNQYVAAFRCVEASALDQATAALNSLVANISAWVVNDQQGTLRELVESQRAKLA
;
A
#
# COMPACT_ATOMS: atom_id res chain seq x y z
N MET A 1 51.01 -4.16 -8.14
CA MET A 1 50.58 -5.52 -8.60
C MET A 1 49.47 -5.98 -7.68
N LEU A 2 48.22 -5.83 -8.13
CA LEU A 2 47.07 -6.30 -7.41
C LEU A 2 46.68 -7.65 -8.00
N THR A 3 46.85 -8.69 -7.23
CA THR A 3 46.46 -10.05 -7.56
C THR A 3 44.95 -10.14 -7.66
N ARG A 4 44.46 -10.47 -8.83
CA ARG A 4 43.05 -10.77 -9.12
C ARG A 4 42.67 -12.02 -8.32
N GLY A 5 41.72 -11.85 -7.39
CA GLY A 5 41.00 -12.97 -6.79
C GLY A 5 40.05 -13.58 -7.82
N THR A 6 40.56 -14.58 -8.52
CA THR A 6 39.73 -15.51 -9.31
C THR A 6 39.10 -16.51 -8.38
N GLY A 7 37.77 -16.58 -8.31
CA GLY A 7 37.18 -17.70 -7.63
C GLY A 7 35.72 -17.71 -7.26
N TRP A 8 34.83 -16.96 -7.95
CA TRP A 8 33.37 -17.08 -7.67
C TRP A 8 32.51 -17.11 -8.94
N ALA A 9 33.07 -17.54 -10.05
CA ALA A 9 32.33 -17.86 -11.26
C ALA A 9 32.12 -19.37 -11.40
N GLN A 10 31.74 -20.07 -10.32
CA GLN A 10 31.29 -21.44 -10.45
C GLN A 10 29.83 -21.44 -10.87
N SER A 11 29.53 -22.22 -11.90
CA SER A 11 28.28 -22.44 -12.56
C SER A 11 27.11 -22.41 -11.56
N ARG A 12 26.32 -21.32 -11.59
CA ARG A 12 25.04 -21.30 -10.99
C ARG A 12 24.17 -22.34 -11.71
N THR A 13 24.00 -23.51 -11.15
CA THR A 13 22.76 -24.27 -11.39
C THR A 13 21.64 -23.39 -10.88
N ARG A 14 21.12 -22.55 -11.75
CA ARG A 14 19.98 -21.69 -11.41
C ARG A 14 18.88 -22.59 -10.90
N ALA A 15 18.42 -22.35 -9.68
CA ALA A 15 17.10 -22.82 -9.27
C ALA A 15 16.12 -22.48 -10.41
N ALA A 16 15.20 -23.38 -10.71
CA ALA A 16 14.23 -23.16 -11.77
C ALA A 16 13.55 -21.82 -11.57
N THR A 17 13.77 -20.91 -12.51
CA THR A 17 13.14 -19.59 -12.53
C THR A 17 11.95 -19.65 -13.46
N PHE A 18 10.89 -18.95 -13.11
CA PHE A 18 9.75 -18.81 -14.00
C PHE A 18 10.18 -17.98 -15.23
N PRO A 19 9.80 -18.39 -16.45
CA PRO A 19 10.18 -17.65 -17.65
C PRO A 19 9.51 -16.27 -17.65
N LYS A 20 10.15 -15.33 -18.39
CA LYS A 20 9.56 -14.03 -18.68
C LYS A 20 8.13 -14.20 -19.20
N VAL A 21 7.24 -13.37 -18.69
CA VAL A 21 5.84 -13.36 -19.13
C VAL A 21 5.75 -12.75 -20.53
N HIS A 22 5.14 -13.45 -21.44
CA HIS A 22 5.01 -13.01 -22.83
C HIS A 22 3.61 -12.48 -23.13
N PRO A 23 3.47 -11.26 -23.64
CA PRO A 23 2.28 -10.88 -24.38
C PRO A 23 2.08 -11.86 -25.53
N PRO A 24 0.86 -12.23 -25.94
CA PRO A 24 -0.42 -11.58 -25.63
C PRO A 24 -1.20 -12.26 -24.48
N PHE A 25 -0.58 -13.09 -23.65
CA PHE A 25 -1.30 -13.89 -22.65
C PHE A 25 -1.70 -13.10 -21.39
N THR A 26 -1.24 -11.86 -21.27
CA THR A 26 -1.74 -10.94 -20.27
C THR A 26 -2.77 -9.99 -20.86
N ILE A 27 -3.22 -9.02 -20.06
CA ILE A 27 -4.09 -7.95 -20.56
C ILE A 27 -3.32 -6.94 -21.41
N THR A 28 -4.02 -6.32 -22.36
CA THR A 28 -3.47 -5.21 -23.16
C THR A 28 -3.58 -3.88 -22.42
N PRO A 29 -2.82 -2.84 -22.82
CA PRO A 29 -2.99 -1.50 -22.28
C PRO A 29 -4.40 -0.94 -22.46
N GLU A 30 -5.07 -1.26 -23.54
CA GLU A 30 -6.46 -0.87 -23.82
C GLU A 30 -7.42 -1.55 -22.83
N GLN A 31 -7.26 -2.84 -22.59
CA GLN A 31 -8.06 -3.55 -21.58
C GLN A 31 -7.79 -2.99 -20.16
N ALA A 32 -6.54 -2.70 -19.83
CA ALA A 32 -6.19 -2.07 -18.56
C ALA A 32 -6.90 -0.71 -18.39
N TRP A 33 -6.90 0.11 -19.45
CA TRP A 33 -7.62 1.37 -19.48
C TRP A 33 -9.12 1.18 -19.31
N ASP A 34 -9.73 0.33 -20.12
CA ASP A 34 -11.18 0.12 -20.13
C ASP A 34 -11.69 -0.43 -18.81
N TRP A 35 -10.94 -1.32 -18.16
CA TRP A 35 -11.32 -1.88 -16.86
C TRP A 35 -11.20 -0.85 -15.74
N ASN A 36 -10.13 -0.06 -15.74
CA ASN A 36 -9.97 1.02 -14.77
C ASN A 36 -11.03 2.12 -14.99
N LEU A 37 -11.34 2.45 -16.25
CA LEU A 37 -12.41 3.37 -16.58
C LEU A 37 -13.78 2.84 -16.14
N PHE A 38 -14.04 1.54 -16.34
CA PHE A 38 -15.26 0.90 -15.87
C PHE A 38 -15.41 1.01 -14.34
N LYS A 39 -14.32 0.71 -13.58
CA LYS A 39 -14.30 0.87 -12.14
C LYS A 39 -14.55 2.33 -11.76
N SER A 40 -13.79 3.24 -12.33
CA SER A 40 -13.81 4.67 -12.03
C SER A 40 -15.19 5.30 -12.27
N ARG A 41 -15.82 5.00 -13.41
CA ARG A 41 -17.16 5.51 -13.77
C ARG A 41 -18.28 4.94 -12.90
N GLY A 42 -18.04 3.88 -12.17
CA GLY A 42 -18.96 3.35 -11.17
C GLY A 42 -19.07 4.21 -9.91
N GLY A 43 -18.22 5.21 -9.78
CA GLY A 43 -18.07 6.00 -8.55
C GLY A 43 -17.30 5.25 -7.47
N PRO A 44 -17.30 5.76 -6.23
CA PRO A 44 -16.61 5.12 -5.12
C PRO A 44 -17.10 3.70 -4.88
N THR A 45 -16.15 2.82 -4.65
CA THR A 45 -16.44 1.40 -4.38
C THR A 45 -16.45 1.11 -2.88
N TYR A 46 -17.17 1.90 -2.09
CA TYR A 46 -17.38 1.55 -0.69
C TYR A 46 -18.16 0.25 -0.59
N ALA A 47 -17.73 -0.64 0.29
CA ALA A 47 -18.37 -1.95 0.45
C ALA A 47 -19.89 -1.82 0.59
N GLY A 48 -20.65 -2.60 -0.18
CA GLY A 48 -22.12 -2.54 -0.21
C GLY A 48 -22.73 -1.44 -1.08
N SER A 49 -21.98 -0.41 -1.49
CA SER A 49 -22.49 0.64 -2.38
C SER A 49 -22.82 0.12 -3.78
N ALA A 50 -23.59 0.89 -4.55
CA ALA A 50 -23.92 0.55 -5.94
C ALA A 50 -22.65 0.43 -6.81
N GLY A 51 -21.71 1.35 -6.65
CA GLY A 51 -20.41 1.31 -7.34
C GLY A 51 -19.59 0.06 -7.01
N TRP A 52 -19.57 -0.30 -5.72
CA TRP A 52 -18.89 -1.50 -5.26
C TRP A 52 -19.56 -2.79 -5.79
N LYS A 53 -20.89 -2.90 -5.71
CA LYS A 53 -21.65 -4.05 -6.25
C LYS A 53 -21.37 -4.23 -7.73
N ARG A 54 -21.45 -3.16 -8.51
CA ARG A 54 -21.13 -3.17 -9.94
C ARG A 54 -19.69 -3.64 -10.21
N PHE A 55 -18.72 -3.16 -9.42
CA PHE A 55 -17.32 -3.54 -9.57
C PHE A 55 -17.07 -5.01 -9.18
N THR A 56 -17.63 -5.46 -8.07
CA THR A 56 -17.47 -6.85 -7.63
C THR A 56 -18.18 -7.85 -8.55
N ASP A 57 -19.34 -7.49 -9.10
CA ASP A 57 -20.03 -8.31 -10.12
C ASP A 57 -19.16 -8.44 -11.38
N PHE A 58 -18.49 -7.35 -11.78
CA PHE A 58 -17.53 -7.40 -12.88
C PHE A 58 -16.35 -8.34 -12.54
N LEU A 59 -15.77 -8.21 -11.37
CA LEU A 59 -14.67 -9.09 -10.92
C LEU A 59 -15.10 -10.56 -10.93
N ILE A 60 -16.26 -10.88 -10.36
CA ILE A 60 -16.81 -12.24 -10.32
C ILE A 60 -17.00 -12.80 -11.72
N SER A 61 -17.61 -12.02 -12.63
CA SER A 61 -17.80 -12.41 -14.01
C SER A 61 -16.48 -12.73 -14.70
N LYS A 62 -15.45 -11.88 -14.53
CA LYS A 62 -14.13 -12.10 -15.13
C LYS A 62 -13.36 -13.26 -14.50
N ILE A 63 -13.47 -13.45 -13.21
CA ILE A 63 -12.87 -14.59 -12.50
C ILE A 63 -13.41 -15.90 -13.06
N GLN A 64 -14.72 -15.98 -13.30
CA GLN A 64 -15.36 -17.16 -13.90
C GLN A 64 -14.97 -17.33 -15.39
N GLU A 65 -14.98 -16.23 -16.16
CA GLU A 65 -14.55 -16.23 -17.57
C GLU A 65 -13.12 -16.75 -17.72
N PHE A 66 -12.24 -16.39 -16.80
CA PHE A 66 -10.84 -16.82 -16.80
C PHE A 66 -10.59 -18.16 -16.09
N GLY A 67 -11.63 -18.93 -15.87
CA GLY A 67 -11.53 -20.35 -15.48
C GLY A 67 -11.18 -20.61 -14.02
N ALA A 68 -11.33 -19.63 -13.12
CA ALA A 68 -11.27 -19.90 -11.70
C ALA A 68 -12.52 -20.67 -11.25
N VAL A 69 -12.33 -21.50 -10.23
CA VAL A 69 -13.34 -22.40 -9.66
C VAL A 69 -13.48 -22.17 -8.15
N ASP A 70 -14.44 -22.86 -7.54
CA ASP A 70 -14.65 -22.88 -6.09
C ASP A 70 -14.73 -21.46 -5.51
N LEU A 71 -15.61 -20.62 -6.14
CA LEU A 71 -15.94 -19.32 -5.61
C LEU A 71 -16.63 -19.48 -4.26
N ASP A 72 -16.08 -18.81 -3.26
CA ASP A 72 -16.64 -18.76 -1.92
C ASP A 72 -16.73 -17.31 -1.44
N PHE A 73 -17.62 -17.03 -0.51
CA PHE A 73 -17.93 -15.68 -0.08
C PHE A 73 -18.08 -15.60 1.44
N VAL A 74 -17.59 -14.49 2.00
CA VAL A 74 -17.91 -14.09 3.36
C VAL A 74 -18.71 -12.81 3.31
N GLU A 75 -19.97 -12.86 3.73
CA GLU A 75 -20.83 -11.68 3.80
C GLU A 75 -20.59 -10.92 5.10
N ILE A 76 -20.46 -9.60 5.00
CA ILE A 76 -20.10 -8.71 6.10
C ILE A 76 -21.17 -7.63 6.23
N PRO A 77 -22.17 -7.82 7.10
CA PRO A 77 -23.19 -6.83 7.33
C PRO A 77 -22.65 -5.68 8.19
N TYR A 78 -22.88 -4.44 7.77
CA TYR A 78 -22.46 -3.26 8.54
C TYR A 78 -23.35 -2.05 8.25
N ASP A 79 -23.28 -1.07 9.14
CA ASP A 79 -23.96 0.21 8.98
C ASP A 79 -22.96 1.26 8.55
N HIS A 80 -23.26 1.98 7.49
CA HIS A 80 -22.48 3.11 7.03
C HIS A 80 -23.35 4.31 6.67
N TYR A 81 -22.76 5.46 6.62
CA TYR A 81 -23.47 6.59 6.04
C TYR A 81 -23.17 6.73 4.56
N VAL A 82 -24.16 7.16 3.83
CA VAL A 82 -24.09 7.37 2.40
C VAL A 82 -24.06 8.86 2.13
N VAL A 83 -22.95 9.30 1.54
CA VAL A 83 -22.82 10.62 0.95
C VAL A 83 -23.00 10.41 -0.56
N GLU A 84 -24.17 10.72 -1.06
CA GLU A 84 -24.55 10.40 -2.44
C GLU A 84 -24.27 11.55 -3.42
N ASP A 85 -24.00 12.74 -2.91
CA ASP A 85 -23.65 13.88 -3.75
C ASP A 85 -22.13 13.92 -3.96
N TRP A 86 -21.64 13.06 -4.85
CA TRP A 86 -20.23 13.05 -5.23
C TRP A 86 -19.88 14.33 -6.00
N PRO A 87 -18.76 15.02 -5.71
CA PRO A 87 -18.50 16.32 -6.32
C PRO A 87 -18.22 16.24 -7.80
N ASP A 88 -17.79 15.12 -8.30
CA ASP A 88 -17.60 14.97 -9.73
C ASP A 88 -18.86 14.50 -10.42
N ARG A 89 -19.67 15.46 -10.75
CA ARG A 89 -20.89 15.27 -11.54
C ARG A 89 -20.61 14.82 -12.99
N ARG A 90 -19.36 14.68 -13.39
CA ARG A 90 -18.96 14.15 -14.69
C ARG A 90 -19.17 12.64 -14.79
N THR A 91 -19.31 11.96 -13.68
CA THR A 91 -19.67 10.55 -13.67
C THR A 91 -21.17 10.39 -13.56
N HIS A 92 -21.85 10.32 -14.65
CA HIS A 92 -23.30 10.17 -14.76
C HIS A 92 -23.89 8.91 -14.12
N LEU A 93 -23.13 8.15 -13.35
CA LEU A 93 -23.54 6.91 -12.70
C LEU A 93 -23.93 7.13 -11.22
N TYR A 94 -23.91 8.38 -10.76
CA TYR A 94 -24.26 8.74 -9.42
C TYR A 94 -25.71 9.18 -9.37
N ASP A 95 -26.53 8.42 -8.66
CA ASP A 95 -27.83 8.93 -8.23
C ASP A 95 -27.55 10.01 -7.18
N SER A 96 -27.78 11.26 -7.55
CA SER A 96 -27.80 12.39 -6.63
C SER A 96 -28.89 12.13 -5.58
N GLY A 97 -28.50 11.54 -4.45
CA GLY A 97 -29.49 11.16 -3.48
C GLY A 97 -29.60 12.14 -2.33
N VAL A 98 -29.22 11.77 -1.14
CA VAL A 98 -29.68 12.39 0.10
C VAL A 98 -28.59 13.20 0.81
N ALA A 99 -27.34 13.07 0.41
CA ALA A 99 -26.25 13.76 1.06
C ALA A 99 -25.94 15.09 0.39
N VAL A 100 -25.81 16.11 1.21
CA VAL A 100 -25.54 17.46 0.76
C VAL A 100 -24.26 17.94 1.41
N GLU A 101 -23.26 18.23 0.58
CA GLU A 101 -22.03 18.90 0.98
C GLU A 101 -22.06 20.34 0.48
N LYS A 102 -22.37 21.29 1.35
CA LYS A 102 -22.49 22.71 0.98
C LYS A 102 -21.78 23.62 1.97
N LEU A 103 -21.20 24.65 1.44
CA LEU A 103 -20.72 25.79 2.22
C LEU A 103 -21.26 27.07 1.61
N VAL A 104 -21.87 27.89 2.42
CA VAL A 104 -22.35 29.23 2.02
C VAL A 104 -21.74 30.25 2.95
N THR A 105 -20.98 31.21 2.42
CA THR A 105 -20.42 32.33 3.18
C THR A 105 -21.05 33.64 2.67
N ASP A 106 -21.52 34.45 3.59
CA ASP A 106 -22.11 35.76 3.25
C ASP A 106 -23.14 35.65 2.09
N GLY A 107 -24.01 34.61 2.18
CA GLY A 107 -25.05 34.35 1.17
C GLY A 107 -24.53 33.77 -0.16
N THR A 108 -23.20 33.58 -0.32
CA THR A 108 -22.59 33.09 -1.55
C THR A 108 -22.19 31.60 -1.40
N PRO A 109 -22.70 30.71 -2.26
CA PRO A 109 -22.22 29.32 -2.31
C PRO A 109 -20.74 29.24 -2.67
N VAL A 110 -20.02 28.35 -1.98
CA VAL A 110 -18.60 28.06 -2.24
C VAL A 110 -18.48 26.62 -2.73
N PRO A 111 -17.84 26.37 -3.86
CA PRO A 111 -17.56 25.03 -4.33
C PRO A 111 -16.78 24.22 -3.27
N VAL A 112 -17.29 23.06 -2.92
CA VAL A 112 -16.68 22.12 -1.96
C VAL A 112 -15.98 21.03 -2.75
N VAL A 113 -14.77 20.67 -2.34
CA VAL A 113 -14.04 19.55 -2.92
C VAL A 113 -14.61 18.22 -2.41
N ALA A 114 -14.67 18.07 -1.10
CA ALA A 114 -15.22 16.89 -0.43
C ALA A 114 -15.53 17.15 1.05
N SER A 115 -16.30 16.27 1.66
CA SER A 115 -16.25 16.06 3.11
C SER A 115 -14.96 15.33 3.49
N TYR A 116 -14.47 15.56 4.70
CA TYR A 116 -13.45 14.73 5.28
C TYR A 116 -14.11 13.49 5.91
N GLY A 117 -14.39 12.50 5.05
CA GLY A 117 -15.26 11.39 5.39
C GLY A 117 -14.75 10.48 6.49
N MET A 118 -13.44 10.32 6.66
CA MET A 118 -12.88 9.38 7.63
C MET A 118 -13.20 9.72 9.09
N THR A 119 -13.54 10.96 9.38
CA THR A 119 -13.72 11.40 10.75
C THR A 119 -14.77 12.48 10.90
N SER A 120 -15.52 12.75 9.86
CA SER A 120 -16.49 13.83 9.83
C SER A 120 -17.78 13.47 10.56
N GLY A 121 -18.30 14.41 11.32
CA GLY A 121 -19.69 14.39 11.80
C GLY A 121 -20.66 14.91 10.75
N PHE A 122 -21.93 14.95 11.11
CA PHE A 122 -23.01 15.44 10.24
C PHE A 122 -23.66 16.68 10.79
N THR A 123 -24.32 17.40 9.90
CA THR A 123 -25.24 18.47 10.25
C THR A 123 -26.68 17.99 10.03
N PRO A 124 -27.68 18.70 10.62
CA PRO A 124 -29.04 18.64 10.11
C PRO A 124 -29.11 19.02 8.61
N PRO A 125 -30.17 18.65 7.88
CA PRO A 125 -30.29 18.96 6.45
C PRO A 125 -30.16 20.45 6.09
N GLU A 126 -30.61 21.34 6.99
CA GLU A 126 -30.48 22.79 6.86
C GLU A 126 -29.05 23.31 7.10
N GLY A 127 -28.19 22.48 7.65
CA GLY A 127 -26.81 22.84 8.00
C GLY A 127 -26.69 23.51 9.36
N VAL A 128 -25.46 23.93 9.69
CA VAL A 128 -25.13 24.70 10.89
C VAL A 128 -24.61 26.06 10.48
N THR A 129 -25.27 27.12 10.96
CA THR A 129 -24.85 28.51 10.71
C THR A 129 -24.12 29.08 11.91
N ALA A 130 -22.84 29.39 11.75
CA ALA A 130 -21.97 29.86 12.83
C ALA A 130 -20.98 30.92 12.34
N PRO A 131 -20.38 31.71 13.25
CA PRO A 131 -19.25 32.56 12.90
C PRO A 131 -18.06 31.71 12.42
N LEU A 132 -17.37 32.21 11.41
CA LEU A 132 -16.08 31.64 10.98
C LEU A 132 -14.97 32.10 11.92
N LEU A 133 -14.03 31.23 12.20
CA LEU A 133 -12.80 31.52 12.95
C LEU A 133 -11.60 31.01 12.17
N TYR A 134 -10.76 31.93 11.73
CA TYR A 134 -9.50 31.55 11.09
C TYR A 134 -8.52 31.02 12.13
N TYR A 135 -7.99 29.83 11.87
CA TYR A 135 -6.91 29.24 12.67
C TYR A 135 -5.57 29.77 12.18
N ASP A 136 -4.98 30.67 12.94
CA ASP A 136 -3.61 31.14 12.70
C ASP A 136 -2.63 30.23 13.46
N PRO A 137 -1.78 29.45 12.78
CA PRO A 137 -0.82 28.58 13.46
C PRO A 137 0.22 29.33 14.27
N SER A 138 0.48 30.61 13.98
CA SER A 138 1.39 31.47 14.74
C SER A 138 0.74 32.00 16.03
N ARG A 139 -0.59 32.05 16.05
CA ARG A 139 -1.40 32.55 17.17
C ARG A 139 -2.66 31.67 17.36
N PRO A 140 -2.48 30.41 17.78
CA PRO A 140 -3.59 29.47 17.88
C PRO A 140 -4.70 30.03 18.80
N PRO A 141 -5.98 29.94 18.41
CA PRO A 141 -7.08 30.31 19.28
C PRO A 141 -7.14 29.41 20.52
N ALA A 142 -7.55 29.97 21.63
CA ALA A 142 -7.81 29.18 22.84
C ALA A 142 -9.04 28.28 22.62
N ALA A 143 -9.13 27.18 23.36
CA ALA A 143 -10.24 26.23 23.21
C ALA A 143 -11.62 26.90 23.42
N GLY A 144 -11.73 27.86 24.32
CA GLY A 144 -12.95 28.64 24.55
C GLY A 144 -13.36 29.51 23.35
N ASP A 145 -12.40 29.96 22.55
CA ASP A 145 -12.67 30.77 21.36
C ASP A 145 -13.25 29.98 20.21
N VAL A 146 -13.05 28.67 20.23
CA VAL A 146 -13.46 27.73 19.17
C VAL A 146 -14.93 27.31 19.32
N ALA A 147 -15.44 27.30 20.53
CA ALA A 147 -16.76 26.76 20.83
C ALA A 147 -17.87 27.42 20.00
N GLY A 148 -18.67 26.61 19.33
CA GLY A 148 -19.80 27.04 18.51
C GLY A 148 -19.42 27.80 17.23
N LYS A 149 -18.15 27.81 16.82
CA LYS A 149 -17.67 28.44 15.59
C LYS A 149 -17.29 27.40 14.55
N ILE A 150 -17.28 27.79 13.27
CA ILE A 150 -16.71 27.02 12.18
C ILE A 150 -15.25 27.41 12.02
N LEU A 151 -14.36 26.47 12.31
CA LEU A 151 -12.92 26.68 12.16
C LEU A 151 -12.50 26.61 10.70
N VAL A 152 -11.66 27.54 10.28
CA VAL A 152 -11.08 27.56 8.93
C VAL A 152 -9.57 27.35 9.04
N PHE A 153 -9.10 26.22 8.52
CA PHE A 153 -7.69 25.86 8.47
C PHE A 153 -7.16 25.94 7.05
N GLN A 154 -5.90 26.30 6.92
CA GLN A 154 -5.16 26.10 5.67
C GLN A 154 -4.12 25.01 5.89
N THR A 155 -4.06 24.05 4.95
CA THR A 155 -2.96 23.12 4.90
C THR A 155 -1.75 23.80 4.29
N VAL A 156 -0.58 23.29 4.60
CA VAL A 156 0.67 23.72 3.97
C VAL A 156 1.33 22.51 3.33
N PRO A 157 2.01 22.68 2.19
CA PRO A 157 2.80 21.61 1.62
C PRO A 157 3.91 21.19 2.59
N TYR A 158 4.37 19.98 2.45
CA TYR A 158 5.54 19.50 3.19
C TYR A 158 6.76 20.30 2.75
N PRO A 159 7.48 20.96 3.68
CA PRO A 159 8.54 21.92 3.33
C PRO A 159 9.79 21.26 2.74
N ASN A 160 9.99 19.98 2.99
CA ASN A 160 11.02 19.17 2.35
C ASN A 160 10.34 18.05 1.60
N PRO A 161 10.88 17.59 0.47
CA PRO A 161 10.38 16.42 -0.18
C PRO A 161 10.23 15.28 0.86
N PRO A 162 9.13 14.52 0.85
CA PRO A 162 8.85 13.49 1.86
C PRO A 162 9.80 12.29 1.82
N TYR A 163 10.86 12.40 1.10
CA TYR A 163 11.95 11.44 0.93
C TYR A 163 13.01 11.55 2.02
N SER A 164 12.59 11.95 3.22
CA SER A 164 13.48 11.94 4.36
C SER A 164 13.90 10.53 4.71
N ASP A 165 15.07 10.43 5.27
CA ASP A 165 15.83 9.24 5.63
C ASP A 165 15.04 8.10 6.29
N SER A 166 13.86 8.37 6.86
CA SER A 166 13.02 7.35 7.47
C SER A 166 12.50 6.28 6.48
N PHE A 167 12.50 6.58 5.19
CA PHE A 167 12.25 5.60 4.14
C PHE A 167 13.51 4.83 3.78
N LEU A 168 14.65 5.49 3.83
CA LEU A 168 15.95 4.92 3.48
C LEU A 168 16.49 3.98 4.55
N ASP A 169 16.13 4.18 5.82
CA ASP A 169 16.62 3.37 6.94
C ASP A 169 16.31 1.87 6.82
N ASN A 170 15.30 1.51 6.04
CA ASN A 170 15.00 0.11 5.76
C ASN A 170 15.78 -0.48 4.58
N TYR A 171 16.51 0.36 3.82
CA TYR A 171 17.27 -0.06 2.63
C TYR A 171 18.67 -0.53 2.90
N THR A 172 19.24 -0.21 4.04
CA THR A 172 20.61 -0.63 4.41
C THR A 172 20.80 -2.13 4.32
N LEU A 173 19.76 -2.92 4.46
CA LEU A 173 19.80 -4.37 4.35
C LEU A 173 19.77 -4.86 2.91
N THR A 174 19.11 -4.13 2.00
CA THR A 174 19.03 -4.46 0.59
C THR A 174 20.19 -3.87 -0.20
N ASP A 175 20.74 -2.74 0.21
CA ASP A 175 21.82 -2.06 -0.50
C ASP A 175 23.06 -2.96 -0.68
N TYR A 176 23.37 -3.79 0.29
CA TYR A 176 24.46 -4.76 0.20
C TYR A 176 24.19 -5.85 -0.85
N GLU A 177 22.96 -6.31 -0.97
CA GLU A 177 22.57 -7.37 -1.89
C GLU A 177 22.35 -6.83 -3.31
N TRP A 178 21.79 -5.67 -3.46
CA TRP A 178 21.65 -5.00 -4.74
C TRP A 178 22.98 -4.73 -5.42
N ARG A 179 23.98 -4.30 -4.67
CA ARG A 179 25.34 -4.11 -5.17
C ARG A 179 25.99 -5.41 -5.62
N SER A 180 25.63 -6.53 -5.00
CA SER A 180 26.13 -7.85 -5.40
C SER A 180 25.55 -8.37 -6.70
N LEU A 181 24.33 -7.92 -7.07
CA LEU A 181 23.68 -8.23 -8.34
C LEU A 181 24.21 -7.39 -9.51
N GLY A 182 24.92 -6.31 -9.24
CA GLY A 182 25.77 -5.56 -10.20
C GLY A 182 25.05 -4.77 -11.30
N LYS A 183 23.72 -4.76 -11.38
CA LYS A 183 22.97 -4.14 -12.49
C LYS A 183 21.58 -3.61 -12.09
N TRP A 184 21.39 -3.21 -10.87
CA TRP A 184 20.09 -2.73 -10.46
C TRP A 184 19.84 -1.28 -10.92
N PRO A 185 18.67 -0.96 -11.49
CA PRO A 185 18.30 0.43 -11.73
C PRO A 185 18.25 1.16 -10.39
N PRO A 186 18.54 2.46 -10.34
CA PRO A 186 18.44 3.21 -9.10
C PRO A 186 17.04 3.01 -8.51
N LEU A 187 16.98 2.42 -7.33
CA LEU A 187 15.74 2.06 -6.64
C LEU A 187 14.89 3.28 -6.36
N PHE A 188 15.55 4.40 -6.17
CA PHE A 188 14.94 5.64 -5.78
C PHE A 188 15.61 6.81 -6.49
N THR A 189 14.80 7.68 -7.07
CA THR A 189 15.27 8.97 -7.59
C THR A 189 14.59 10.04 -6.76
N PRO A 190 15.33 10.81 -5.97
CA PRO A 190 14.76 11.95 -5.25
C PRO A 190 14.13 12.92 -6.26
N PRO A 191 13.11 13.68 -5.86
CA PRO A 191 12.57 14.73 -6.70
C PRO A 191 13.68 15.73 -7.05
N PRO A 192 13.56 16.42 -8.20
CA PRO A 192 14.51 17.44 -8.57
C PRO A 192 14.69 18.49 -7.47
N ALA A 193 15.88 19.06 -7.35
CA ALA A 193 16.15 20.13 -6.41
C ALA A 193 15.25 21.38 -6.63
N SER A 194 14.64 21.50 -7.81
CA SER A 194 13.62 22.50 -8.12
C SER A 194 12.29 22.30 -7.40
N VAL A 195 12.03 21.08 -6.90
CA VAL A 195 10.84 20.77 -6.12
C VAL A 195 11.14 21.03 -4.65
N THR A 196 10.70 22.18 -4.18
CA THR A 196 10.98 22.65 -2.82
C THR A 196 9.91 22.25 -1.81
N SER A 197 8.76 21.78 -2.29
CA SER A 197 7.66 21.32 -1.44
C SER A 197 6.74 20.35 -2.20
N SER A 198 6.04 19.50 -1.48
CA SER A 198 5.06 18.59 -2.07
C SER A 198 3.90 18.32 -1.12
N TYR A 199 2.74 17.96 -1.67
CA TYR A 199 1.65 17.42 -0.89
C TYR A 199 1.75 15.90 -0.87
N HIS A 200 1.90 15.37 0.32
CA HIS A 200 1.95 13.93 0.58
C HIS A 200 0.73 13.51 1.39
N CYS A 201 0.07 12.42 1.03
CA CYS A 201 -1.18 12.01 1.68
C CYS A 201 -1.05 11.92 3.21
N ARG A 202 0.02 11.30 3.73
CA ARG A 202 0.24 11.20 5.17
C ARG A 202 0.47 12.54 5.85
N TRP A 203 1.12 13.47 5.16
CA TRP A 203 1.27 14.83 5.67
C TRP A 203 -0.08 15.52 5.77
N VAL A 204 -0.89 15.39 4.72
CA VAL A 204 -2.26 15.92 4.71
C VAL A 204 -3.10 15.26 5.81
N TRP A 205 -3.06 13.95 5.94
CA TRP A 205 -3.77 13.26 7.03
C TRP A 205 -3.32 13.69 8.41
N SER A 206 -2.03 13.87 8.61
CA SER A 206 -1.49 14.38 9.86
C SER A 206 -2.04 15.74 10.21
N GLN A 207 -2.11 16.64 9.23
CA GLN A 207 -2.72 17.97 9.41
C GLN A 207 -4.23 17.87 9.68
N LEU A 208 -4.96 17.09 8.88
CA LEU A 208 -6.40 16.90 9.03
C LEU A 208 -6.76 16.31 10.40
N ASN A 209 -6.04 15.30 10.85
CA ASN A 209 -6.23 14.70 12.18
C ASN A 209 -5.97 15.72 13.30
N ARG A 210 -4.94 16.55 13.14
CA ARG A 210 -4.65 17.64 14.08
C ARG A 210 -5.79 18.66 14.11
N PHE A 211 -6.29 19.09 12.95
CA PHE A 211 -7.37 20.06 12.85
C PHE A 211 -8.69 19.49 13.42
N ALA A 212 -8.97 18.24 13.12
CA ALA A 212 -10.11 17.54 13.70
C ALA A 212 -10.04 17.50 15.24
N ALA A 213 -8.89 17.15 15.80
CA ALA A 213 -8.69 17.13 17.24
C ALA A 213 -8.91 18.52 17.89
N ILE A 214 -8.42 19.59 17.24
CA ILE A 214 -8.64 20.96 17.72
C ILE A 214 -10.13 21.31 17.70
N GLY A 215 -10.83 21.00 16.60
CA GLY A 215 -12.24 21.26 16.47
C GLY A 215 -13.08 20.54 17.53
N ILE A 216 -12.80 19.24 17.74
CA ILE A 216 -13.51 18.44 18.74
C ILE A 216 -13.29 18.93 20.15
N ASN A 217 -12.02 19.09 20.53
CA ASN A 217 -11.64 19.52 21.88
C ASN A 217 -12.18 20.92 22.18
N GLY A 218 -12.27 21.80 21.15
CA GLY A 218 -12.82 23.12 21.26
C GLY A 218 -14.35 23.19 21.10
N ARG A 219 -15.05 22.08 20.84
CA ARG A 219 -16.48 22.04 20.55
C ARG A 219 -16.88 22.95 19.38
N ALA A 220 -16.11 22.89 18.29
CA ALA A 220 -16.42 23.61 17.06
C ALA A 220 -17.79 23.18 16.49
N ALA A 221 -18.47 24.09 15.85
CA ALA A 221 -19.69 23.81 15.10
C ALA A 221 -19.40 23.07 13.77
N GLY A 222 -18.19 23.23 13.26
CA GLY A 222 -17.70 22.57 12.04
C GLY A 222 -16.27 22.98 11.71
N ILE A 223 -15.72 22.36 10.70
CA ILE A 223 -14.38 22.61 10.21
C ILE A 223 -14.40 22.79 8.70
N VAL A 224 -13.67 23.77 8.21
CA VAL A 224 -13.35 23.95 6.78
C VAL A 224 -11.84 23.90 6.63
N VAL A 225 -11.37 22.98 5.79
CA VAL A 225 -9.95 22.83 5.48
C VAL A 225 -9.72 23.30 4.05
N VAL A 226 -8.89 24.31 3.89
CA VAL A 226 -8.48 24.81 2.60
C VAL A 226 -7.13 24.20 2.24
N TYR A 227 -7.12 23.35 1.22
CA TYR A 227 -5.87 22.84 0.65
C TYR A 227 -5.15 23.96 -0.10
N ASP A 228 -3.85 24.10 0.12
CA ASP A 228 -3.01 24.93 -0.73
C ASP A 228 -2.67 24.23 -2.04
N LEU A 229 -3.69 23.78 -2.74
CA LEU A 229 -3.66 23.07 -4.01
C LEU A 229 -4.61 23.71 -5.01
N SER A 230 -4.30 23.59 -6.30
CA SER A 230 -5.23 23.90 -7.38
C SER A 230 -6.52 23.07 -7.27
N PRO A 231 -7.62 23.50 -7.90
CA PRO A 231 -8.89 22.74 -7.84
C PRO A 231 -8.73 21.29 -8.29
N ASP A 232 -7.96 21.05 -9.35
CA ASP A 232 -7.74 19.72 -9.90
C ASP A 232 -6.91 18.82 -8.97
N ALA A 233 -5.84 19.37 -8.41
CA ALA A 233 -5.00 18.67 -7.45
C ALA A 233 -5.74 18.39 -6.13
N ALA A 234 -6.49 19.36 -5.62
CA ALA A 234 -7.30 19.20 -4.42
C ALA A 234 -8.36 18.12 -4.62
N PHE A 235 -8.97 18.07 -5.80
CA PHE A 235 -9.92 17.03 -6.16
C PHE A 235 -9.27 15.64 -6.19
N GLY A 236 -8.09 15.51 -6.79
CA GLY A 236 -7.33 14.24 -6.81
C GLY A 236 -6.92 13.76 -5.42
N LEU A 237 -6.77 14.66 -4.44
CA LEU A 237 -6.47 14.34 -3.05
C LEU A 237 -7.71 14.13 -2.18
N ALA A 238 -8.90 14.40 -2.70
CA ALA A 238 -10.14 14.35 -1.94
C ALA A 238 -10.43 12.93 -1.45
N GLN A 239 -10.36 12.76 -0.14
CA GLN A 239 -10.76 11.52 0.51
C GLN A 239 -12.21 11.59 0.95
N ARG A 240 -13.00 10.66 0.45
CA ARG A 240 -14.34 10.42 0.92
C ARG A 240 -14.42 9.01 1.43
N SER A 241 -14.57 8.82 2.70
CA SER A 241 -14.82 7.51 3.24
C SER A 241 -16.08 7.50 4.07
N VAL A 242 -16.78 6.41 4.03
CA VAL A 242 -18.05 6.18 4.70
C VAL A 242 -17.81 5.26 5.89
N TYR A 243 -17.60 5.86 7.05
CA TYR A 243 -17.42 5.12 8.28
C TYR A 243 -18.64 5.20 9.17
N THR A 244 -18.82 4.18 9.98
CA THR A 244 -19.88 4.19 10.98
C THR A 244 -19.58 5.17 12.11
N PRO A 245 -20.63 5.70 12.78
CA PRO A 245 -20.48 6.66 13.86
C PRO A 245 -19.93 6.08 15.17
N ASP A 246 -19.57 4.82 15.21
CA ASP A 246 -19.12 4.15 16.43
C ASP A 246 -17.64 4.40 16.78
N GLY A 247 -16.96 5.24 16.03
CA GLY A 247 -15.57 5.62 16.28
C GLY A 247 -14.52 4.56 15.93
N LYS A 248 -14.93 3.49 15.28
CA LYS A 248 -14.03 2.42 14.84
C LYS A 248 -13.56 2.63 13.41
N ALA A 249 -13.18 3.85 13.08
CA ALA A 249 -12.65 4.17 11.77
C ALA A 249 -11.40 3.35 11.45
N GLY A 250 -11.30 2.88 10.23
CA GLY A 250 -10.10 2.25 9.70
C GLY A 250 -8.88 3.18 9.75
N LEU A 251 -7.68 2.67 9.55
CA LEU A 251 -6.44 3.43 9.51
C LEU A 251 -6.14 4.27 10.77
N GLY A 252 -6.73 3.95 11.91
CA GLY A 252 -6.49 4.63 13.19
C GLY A 252 -7.14 6.01 13.32
N ALA A 253 -7.92 6.46 12.35
CA ALA A 253 -8.67 7.71 12.45
C ALA A 253 -9.82 7.57 13.46
N LYS A 254 -10.01 8.59 14.29
CA LYS A 254 -11.13 8.64 15.23
C LYS A 254 -12.29 9.38 14.58
N TYR A 255 -13.48 8.83 14.72
CA TYR A 255 -14.70 9.54 14.36
C TYR A 255 -14.84 10.83 15.19
N THR A 256 -15.05 11.94 14.52
CA THR A 256 -14.89 13.23 15.18
C THR A 256 -16.19 13.94 15.50
N ASN A 257 -17.34 13.53 15.19
CA ASN A 257 -18.60 14.25 15.41
C ASN A 257 -18.56 15.74 15.02
N CYS A 258 -17.56 16.16 14.27
CA CYS A 258 -17.40 17.54 13.83
C CYS A 258 -17.47 17.59 12.31
N PRO A 259 -18.53 18.14 11.71
CA PRO A 259 -18.67 18.17 10.26
C PRO A 259 -17.52 18.94 9.64
N THR A 260 -16.85 18.30 8.68
CA THR A 260 -15.63 18.82 8.07
C THR A 260 -15.74 18.80 6.54
N LEU A 261 -15.56 19.97 5.92
CA LEU A 261 -15.50 20.13 4.48
C LEU A 261 -14.10 20.56 4.03
N THR A 262 -13.71 20.17 2.82
CA THR A 262 -12.44 20.53 2.21
C THR A 262 -12.68 21.39 0.96
N LEU A 263 -11.79 22.37 0.76
CA LEU A 263 -11.80 23.31 -0.35
C LEU A 263 -10.42 23.34 -0.99
N ASP A 264 -10.37 23.70 -2.25
CA ASP A 264 -9.13 24.06 -2.94
C ASP A 264 -8.67 25.48 -2.60
N ARG A 265 -7.46 25.85 -3.04
CA ARG A 265 -6.85 27.17 -2.81
C ARG A 265 -7.68 28.31 -3.41
N VAL A 266 -8.22 28.11 -4.61
CA VAL A 266 -8.93 29.18 -5.34
C VAL A 266 -10.28 29.49 -4.66
N ASN A 267 -11.08 28.47 -4.44
CA ASN A 267 -12.40 28.61 -3.82
C ASN A 267 -12.28 28.91 -2.32
N GLY A 268 -11.26 28.39 -1.66
CA GLY A 268 -11.00 28.60 -0.24
C GLY A 268 -10.50 29.99 0.10
N ALA A 269 -9.90 30.73 -0.85
CA ALA A 269 -9.36 32.05 -0.58
C ALA A 269 -10.40 33.03 -0.01
N LYS A 270 -11.63 33.03 -0.55
CA LYS A 270 -12.72 33.83 -0.03
C LYS A 270 -13.09 33.42 1.39
N VAL A 271 -13.17 32.13 1.66
CA VAL A 271 -13.54 31.61 2.99
C VAL A 271 -12.50 31.97 4.04
N VAL A 272 -11.22 31.95 3.70
CA VAL A 272 -10.14 32.41 4.57
C VAL A 272 -10.27 33.91 4.86
N ALA A 273 -10.56 34.72 3.84
CA ALA A 273 -10.78 36.17 4.02
C ALA A 273 -12.01 36.45 4.91
N ASP A 274 -13.12 35.75 4.67
CA ASP A 274 -14.33 35.86 5.45
C ASP A 274 -14.12 35.42 6.92
N ALA A 275 -13.33 34.37 7.14
CA ALA A 275 -12.96 33.89 8.48
C ALA A 275 -12.09 34.92 9.24
N LYS A 276 -11.11 35.54 8.56
CA LYS A 276 -10.31 36.62 9.15
C LYS A 276 -11.14 37.84 9.50
N ALA A 277 -12.22 38.06 8.76
CA ALA A 277 -13.18 39.14 9.02
C ALA A 277 -14.28 38.77 10.04
N GLY A 278 -14.26 37.54 10.57
CA GLY A 278 -15.25 37.06 11.54
C GLY A 278 -16.69 36.94 11.00
N LYS A 279 -16.82 36.75 9.68
CA LYS A 279 -18.13 36.57 9.04
C LYS A 279 -18.78 35.25 9.42
N ARG A 280 -20.04 35.06 9.03
CA ARG A 280 -20.77 33.82 9.27
C ARG A 280 -20.80 32.96 8.02
N ALA A 281 -20.90 31.66 8.24
CA ALA A 281 -21.13 30.69 7.17
C ALA A 281 -22.16 29.64 7.61
N THR A 282 -22.83 29.05 6.63
CA THR A 282 -23.62 27.85 6.80
C THR A 282 -22.87 26.67 6.19
N LEU A 283 -22.51 25.72 7.02
CA LEU A 283 -21.89 24.47 6.64
C LEU A 283 -22.97 23.38 6.68
N THR A 284 -23.15 22.69 5.58
CA THR A 284 -24.07 21.55 5.49
C THR A 284 -23.26 20.30 5.10
N LEU A 285 -23.39 19.26 5.90
CA LEU A 285 -22.95 17.92 5.59
C LEU A 285 -24.03 16.97 6.06
N ALA A 286 -25.01 16.75 5.20
CA ALA A 286 -26.12 15.86 5.47
C ALA A 286 -25.91 14.51 4.78
N ALA A 287 -26.14 13.44 5.51
CA ALA A 287 -26.00 12.08 5.02
C ALA A 287 -27.09 11.20 5.63
N ARG A 288 -27.36 10.06 5.01
CA ARG A 288 -28.21 9.03 5.58
C ARG A 288 -27.39 7.82 6.03
N PHE A 289 -27.87 7.15 7.05
CA PHE A 289 -27.35 5.84 7.43
C PHE A 289 -28.07 4.75 6.66
N GLN A 290 -27.30 3.76 6.25
CA GLN A 290 -27.80 2.62 5.52
C GLN A 290 -27.15 1.34 6.03
N ARG A 291 -27.99 0.29 6.19
CA ARG A 291 -27.51 -1.07 6.39
C ARG A 291 -27.16 -1.68 5.05
N ASP A 292 -25.94 -2.13 4.90
CA ASP A 292 -25.45 -2.79 3.70
C ASP A 292 -24.68 -4.08 4.04
N THR A 293 -24.33 -4.83 3.01
CA THR A 293 -23.55 -6.04 3.13
C THR A 293 -22.37 -5.95 2.16
N GLY A 294 -21.17 -5.89 2.70
CA GLY A 294 -19.94 -6.12 1.96
C GLY A 294 -19.70 -7.62 1.75
N LYS A 295 -18.75 -7.96 0.89
CA LYS A 295 -18.44 -9.35 0.57
C LYS A 295 -16.95 -9.54 0.32
N ALA A 296 -16.33 -10.44 1.07
CA ALA A 296 -15.04 -10.98 0.68
C ALA A 296 -15.25 -12.14 -0.30
N ILE A 297 -14.40 -12.21 -1.32
CA ILE A 297 -14.51 -13.17 -2.42
C ILE A 297 -13.23 -13.99 -2.46
N VAL A 298 -13.35 -15.31 -2.52
CA VAL A 298 -12.24 -16.24 -2.68
C VAL A 298 -12.49 -17.12 -3.90
N ALA A 299 -11.49 -17.26 -4.76
CA ALA A 299 -11.56 -18.12 -5.93
C ALA A 299 -10.22 -18.84 -6.15
N HIS A 300 -10.24 -19.96 -6.82
CA HIS A 300 -9.07 -20.81 -7.05
C HIS A 300 -8.82 -21.01 -8.54
N LEU A 301 -7.59 -20.81 -8.99
CA LEU A 301 -7.14 -21.33 -10.28
C LEU A 301 -6.37 -22.64 -10.03
N PRO A 302 -6.92 -23.80 -10.37
CA PRO A 302 -6.35 -25.08 -10.04
C PRO A 302 -4.93 -25.30 -10.56
N GLY A 303 -4.01 -25.65 -9.66
CA GLY A 303 -2.72 -26.22 -9.98
C GLY A 303 -2.81 -27.72 -10.28
N ARG A 304 -1.69 -28.33 -10.65
CA ARG A 304 -1.66 -29.76 -11.03
C ARG A 304 -2.18 -30.69 -9.94
N ASN A 305 -1.99 -30.36 -8.67
CA ASN A 305 -2.36 -31.18 -7.52
C ASN A 305 -3.67 -30.73 -6.85
N TYR A 306 -4.41 -29.80 -7.46
CA TYR A 306 -5.64 -29.26 -6.87
C TYR A 306 -6.62 -30.35 -6.44
N GLY A 307 -7.11 -30.24 -5.21
CA GLY A 307 -8.03 -31.20 -4.62
C GLY A 307 -7.36 -32.44 -4.03
N THR A 308 -6.04 -32.47 -3.94
CA THR A 308 -5.28 -33.55 -3.28
C THR A 308 -4.56 -33.05 -2.04
N PRO A 309 -4.09 -33.94 -1.13
CA PRO A 309 -3.27 -33.54 0.02
C PRO A 309 -1.94 -32.88 -0.33
N GLN A 310 -1.49 -32.98 -1.57
CA GLN A 310 -0.24 -32.40 -2.10
C GLN A 310 -0.47 -31.04 -2.77
N ASP A 311 -1.66 -30.46 -2.68
CA ASP A 311 -1.98 -29.15 -3.24
C ASP A 311 -1.35 -28.05 -2.41
N GLU A 312 -0.17 -27.61 -2.79
CA GLU A 312 0.41 -26.37 -2.28
C GLU A 312 -0.18 -25.16 -3.02
N GLN A 313 -0.35 -24.05 -2.31
CA GLN A 313 -1.09 -22.90 -2.81
C GLN A 313 -0.32 -21.59 -2.62
N VAL A 314 -0.57 -20.62 -3.51
CA VAL A 314 -0.08 -19.23 -3.41
C VAL A 314 -1.29 -18.31 -3.33
N LEU A 315 -1.37 -17.51 -2.28
CA LEU A 315 -2.47 -16.57 -2.05
C LEU A 315 -2.13 -15.19 -2.63
N LEU A 316 -2.93 -14.73 -3.58
CA LEU A 316 -2.96 -13.36 -4.06
C LEU A 316 -4.11 -12.63 -3.39
N ALA A 317 -3.86 -11.46 -2.82
CA ALA A 317 -4.86 -10.71 -2.08
C ALA A 317 -4.89 -9.24 -2.48
N THR A 318 -6.08 -8.65 -2.45
CA THR A 318 -6.31 -7.22 -2.68
C THR A 318 -7.56 -6.75 -1.95
N HIS A 319 -7.79 -5.44 -1.94
CA HIS A 319 -9.06 -4.85 -1.56
C HIS A 319 -9.99 -4.68 -2.76
N THR A 320 -11.27 -4.50 -2.48
CA THR A 320 -12.28 -4.12 -3.48
C THR A 320 -12.99 -2.81 -3.15
N ASP A 321 -12.87 -2.36 -1.90
CA ASP A 321 -13.48 -1.13 -1.42
C ASP A 321 -12.50 0.03 -1.52
N ALA A 322 -12.89 1.08 -2.23
CA ALA A 322 -12.06 2.22 -2.53
C ALA A 322 -12.83 3.50 -2.78
N MET A 323 -12.12 4.60 -2.78
CA MET A 323 -12.68 5.93 -3.06
C MET A 323 -12.62 6.27 -4.54
N SER A 324 -11.71 5.69 -5.32
CA SER A 324 -11.48 6.12 -6.69
C SER A 324 -10.76 5.11 -7.58
N LEU A 325 -10.14 5.64 -8.62
CA LEU A 325 -9.52 4.98 -9.74
C LEU A 325 -8.40 4.01 -9.38
N ILE A 326 -7.31 4.52 -8.82
CA ILE A 326 -6.07 3.76 -8.60
C ILE A 326 -6.14 3.07 -7.25
N GLU A 327 -6.82 3.68 -6.31
CA GLU A 327 -7.12 3.06 -5.04
C GLU A 327 -7.86 1.75 -5.30
N GLU A 328 -7.31 0.67 -4.79
CA GLU A 328 -7.89 -0.67 -4.87
C GLU A 328 -8.17 -1.20 -6.28
N ASN A 329 -7.38 -0.78 -7.27
CA ASN A 329 -7.42 -1.39 -8.59
C ASN A 329 -6.57 -2.67 -8.71
N GLY A 330 -5.97 -3.11 -7.62
CA GLY A 330 -5.22 -4.37 -7.56
C GLY A 330 -6.03 -5.58 -8.02
N GLY A 331 -7.36 -5.56 -7.81
CA GLY A 331 -8.25 -6.58 -8.32
C GLY A 331 -8.23 -6.72 -9.85
N LEU A 332 -8.10 -5.62 -10.56
CA LEU A 332 -7.93 -5.63 -12.03
C LEU A 332 -6.57 -6.19 -12.44
N GLY A 333 -5.52 -5.90 -11.66
CA GLY A 333 -4.21 -6.52 -11.85
C GLY A 333 -4.25 -8.03 -11.62
N MET A 334 -4.97 -8.47 -10.59
CA MET A 334 -5.18 -9.90 -10.31
C MET A 334 -5.93 -10.61 -11.44
N LEU A 335 -6.89 -9.95 -12.09
CA LEU A 335 -7.53 -10.50 -13.30
C LEU A 335 -6.53 -10.69 -14.43
N GLY A 336 -5.59 -9.77 -14.60
CA GLY A 336 -4.52 -9.91 -15.60
C GLY A 336 -3.60 -11.11 -15.29
N ILE A 337 -3.26 -11.31 -14.04
CA ILE A 337 -2.48 -12.48 -13.59
C ILE A 337 -3.28 -13.77 -13.83
N LEU A 338 -4.55 -13.78 -13.47
CA LEU A 338 -5.44 -14.93 -13.69
C LEU A 338 -5.55 -15.28 -15.18
N SER A 339 -5.76 -14.27 -16.05
CA SER A 339 -5.79 -14.44 -17.49
C SER A 339 -4.53 -15.11 -18.03
N TYR A 340 -3.35 -14.65 -17.58
CA TYR A 340 -2.07 -15.24 -17.96
C TYR A 340 -1.98 -16.72 -17.57
N PHE A 341 -2.23 -17.06 -16.32
CA PHE A 341 -2.08 -18.43 -15.84
C PHE A 341 -3.17 -19.38 -16.37
N ASN A 342 -4.33 -18.87 -16.72
CA ASN A 342 -5.37 -19.67 -17.36
C ASN A 342 -4.96 -20.18 -18.75
N HIS A 343 -4.11 -19.44 -19.49
CA HIS A 343 -3.56 -19.92 -20.77
C HIS A 343 -2.56 -21.07 -20.62
N LEU A 344 -1.99 -21.25 -19.44
CA LEU A 344 -1.11 -22.37 -19.16
C LEU A 344 -1.93 -23.61 -18.85
N PRO A 345 -1.56 -24.78 -19.35
CA PRO A 345 -2.24 -26.03 -18.97
C PRO A 345 -2.09 -26.27 -17.46
N ARG A 346 -3.08 -26.89 -16.85
CA ARG A 346 -3.07 -27.18 -15.40
C ARG A 346 -1.78 -27.87 -14.94
N SER A 347 -1.23 -28.79 -15.76
CA SER A 347 0.02 -29.50 -15.48
C SER A 347 1.24 -28.59 -15.38
N ALA A 348 1.22 -27.43 -16.02
CA ALA A 348 2.28 -26.42 -15.98
C ALA A 348 2.15 -25.47 -14.78
N ARG A 349 1.10 -25.58 -13.99
CA ARG A 349 0.87 -24.83 -12.75
C ARG A 349 1.19 -25.72 -11.56
N PRO A 350 2.41 -25.66 -10.99
CA PRO A 350 2.82 -26.56 -9.91
C PRO A 350 1.97 -26.39 -8.65
N ARG A 351 1.49 -25.17 -8.38
CA ARG A 351 0.66 -24.78 -7.25
C ARG A 351 -0.64 -24.16 -7.71
N THR A 352 -1.65 -24.27 -6.87
CA THR A 352 -2.91 -23.54 -7.03
C THR A 352 -2.71 -22.06 -6.72
N LEU A 353 -3.27 -21.17 -7.52
CA LEU A 353 -3.37 -19.75 -7.18
C LEU A 353 -4.72 -19.48 -6.54
N ILE A 354 -4.70 -18.81 -5.39
CA ILE A 354 -5.89 -18.32 -4.72
C ILE A 354 -6.00 -16.82 -4.99
N PHE A 355 -7.19 -16.37 -5.33
CA PHE A 355 -7.52 -14.96 -5.52
C PHE A 355 -8.48 -14.55 -4.42
N TYR A 356 -7.99 -13.68 -3.52
CA TYR A 356 -8.74 -13.19 -2.37
C TYR A 356 -8.98 -11.69 -2.51
N PHE A 357 -10.25 -11.32 -2.62
CA PHE A 357 -10.70 -9.94 -2.73
C PHE A 357 -11.43 -9.55 -1.45
N ASP A 358 -10.82 -8.73 -0.63
CA ASP A 358 -11.39 -8.25 0.63
C ASP A 358 -12.13 -6.93 0.43
N CYS A 359 -13.15 -6.65 1.22
CA CYS A 359 -13.89 -5.39 1.16
C CYS A 359 -13.80 -4.57 2.46
N ARG A 360 -12.81 -4.87 3.32
CA ARG A 360 -12.72 -4.30 4.66
C ARG A 360 -11.66 -3.21 4.82
N HIS A 361 -11.14 -2.65 3.73
CA HIS A 361 -10.12 -1.60 3.82
C HIS A 361 -10.68 -0.31 4.43
N PHE A 362 -11.80 0.17 3.89
CA PHE A 362 -12.48 1.38 4.35
C PHE A 362 -13.68 1.10 5.27
N MET A 363 -13.87 -0.13 5.71
CA MET A 363 -14.84 -0.46 6.74
C MET A 363 -14.35 -0.03 8.13
N PRO A 364 -15.26 0.25 9.08
CA PRO A 364 -14.90 0.64 10.43
C PRO A 364 -13.88 -0.31 11.06
N GLY A 365 -12.75 0.25 11.49
CA GLY A 365 -11.67 -0.52 12.09
C GLY A 365 -10.78 -1.27 11.10
N GLY A 366 -11.05 -1.20 9.81
CA GLY A 366 -10.29 -1.89 8.77
C GLY A 366 -10.30 -3.43 8.92
N GLU A 367 -9.51 -4.12 8.13
CA GLU A 367 -9.46 -5.59 8.08
C GLU A 367 -9.18 -6.25 9.43
N GLY A 368 -8.34 -5.65 10.26
CA GLY A 368 -7.99 -6.24 11.55
C GLY A 368 -9.05 -6.08 12.63
N SER A 369 -10.09 -5.26 12.41
CA SER A 369 -11.14 -5.03 13.41
C SER A 369 -12.31 -6.01 13.30
N TRP A 370 -12.36 -6.77 12.22
CA TRP A 370 -13.43 -7.71 11.93
C TRP A 370 -12.88 -9.11 11.64
N PRO A 371 -12.05 -9.70 12.55
CA PRO A 371 -11.42 -10.99 12.31
C PRO A 371 -12.44 -12.10 12.09
N GLN A 372 -13.64 -12.01 12.69
CA GLN A 372 -14.73 -12.94 12.50
C GLN A 372 -15.28 -12.99 11.06
N PHE A 373 -14.92 -12.02 10.22
CA PHE A 373 -15.28 -11.98 8.80
C PHE A 373 -14.07 -12.21 7.89
N ASP A 374 -12.92 -12.51 8.44
CA ASP A 374 -11.77 -12.92 7.64
C ASP A 374 -11.94 -14.39 7.24
N TYR A 375 -11.84 -14.66 5.93
CA TYR A 375 -12.07 -15.99 5.38
C TYR A 375 -11.20 -17.07 6.04
N TYR A 376 -9.93 -16.76 6.25
CA TYR A 376 -9.00 -17.72 6.86
C TYR A 376 -9.05 -17.76 8.38
N THR A 377 -9.64 -16.77 9.02
CA THR A 377 -10.01 -16.85 10.44
C THR A 377 -11.20 -17.76 10.64
N ILE A 378 -12.15 -17.74 9.69
CA ILE A 378 -13.33 -18.64 9.69
C ILE A 378 -12.92 -20.07 9.32
N HIS A 379 -11.96 -20.23 8.37
CA HIS A 379 -11.49 -21.49 7.82
C HIS A 379 -9.99 -21.68 8.03
N PRO A 380 -9.51 -21.81 9.29
CA PRO A 380 -8.07 -21.87 9.58
C PRO A 380 -7.38 -23.10 8.99
N GLU A 381 -8.11 -24.19 8.74
CA GLU A 381 -7.59 -25.38 8.06
C GLU A 381 -7.13 -25.10 6.62
N ARG A 382 -7.71 -24.08 5.97
CA ARG A 382 -7.39 -23.68 4.60
C ARG A 382 -6.11 -22.84 4.50
N LEU A 383 -5.53 -22.40 5.62
CA LEU A 383 -4.21 -21.78 5.64
C LEU A 383 -3.08 -22.78 5.42
N LYS A 384 -3.27 -24.03 5.86
CA LYS A 384 -2.20 -25.03 5.87
C LYS A 384 -1.52 -25.26 4.50
N PRO A 385 -2.24 -25.33 3.38
CA PRO A 385 -1.62 -25.51 2.07
C PRO A 385 -0.96 -24.26 1.49
N ILE A 386 -1.16 -23.09 2.08
CA ILE A 386 -0.64 -21.81 1.56
C ILE A 386 0.83 -21.67 1.93
N VAL A 387 1.70 -21.66 0.93
CA VAL A 387 3.16 -21.57 1.12
C VAL A 387 3.73 -20.17 0.92
N ALA A 388 3.00 -19.31 0.19
CA ALA A 388 3.41 -17.93 -0.06
C ALA A 388 2.19 -17.03 -0.29
N THR A 389 2.41 -15.72 -0.09
CA THR A 389 1.38 -14.69 -0.32
C THR A 389 1.90 -13.56 -1.21
N MET A 390 0.98 -12.93 -1.94
CA MET A 390 1.25 -11.72 -2.71
C MET A 390 0.08 -10.75 -2.57
N GLY A 391 0.33 -9.58 -1.97
CA GLY A 391 -0.64 -8.49 -1.91
C GLY A 391 -0.46 -7.54 -3.08
N ILE A 392 -1.56 -7.02 -3.65
CA ILE A 392 -1.54 -6.17 -4.85
C ILE A 392 -2.49 -5.00 -4.66
N GLU A 393 -1.96 -3.78 -4.85
CA GLU A 393 -2.67 -2.54 -4.59
C GLU A 393 -2.09 -1.39 -5.43
N HIS A 394 -2.88 -0.38 -5.77
CA HIS A 394 -2.45 0.88 -6.41
C HIS A 394 -1.62 0.71 -7.68
N MET A 395 -2.14 0.04 -8.67
CA MET A 395 -1.41 -0.23 -9.90
C MET A 395 -1.55 0.88 -10.95
N GLY A 396 -0.49 1.11 -11.71
CA GLY A 396 -0.47 2.08 -12.81
C GLY A 396 -0.39 3.54 -12.36
N GLY A 397 -0.20 3.80 -11.06
CA GLY A 397 -0.13 5.14 -10.51
C GLY A 397 1.13 5.90 -10.94
N ARG A 398 0.98 7.20 -11.20
CA ARG A 398 2.07 8.13 -11.42
C ARG A 398 2.12 9.15 -10.28
N GLN A 399 3.31 9.47 -9.85
CA GLN A 399 3.50 10.58 -8.92
C GLN A 399 3.13 11.92 -9.54
N THR A 400 2.54 12.78 -8.74
CA THR A 400 2.27 14.16 -9.08
C THR A 400 2.86 15.10 -8.06
N ILE A 401 3.35 16.22 -8.55
CA ILE A 401 4.01 17.24 -7.75
C ILE A 401 3.47 18.60 -8.18
N GLU A 402 3.09 19.43 -7.24
CA GLU A 402 2.76 20.81 -7.52
C GLU A 402 4.03 21.66 -7.41
N VAL A 403 4.39 22.35 -8.48
CA VAL A 403 5.63 23.13 -8.58
C VAL A 403 5.37 24.62 -8.70
N GLY A 404 6.34 25.41 -8.26
CA GLY A 404 6.32 26.87 -8.32
C GLY A 404 5.85 27.52 -7.03
N PRO A 405 6.01 28.85 -6.90
CA PRO A 405 5.55 29.61 -5.77
C PRO A 405 4.03 29.50 -5.61
N GLY A 406 3.58 28.98 -4.49
CA GLY A 406 2.16 28.74 -4.22
C GLY A 406 1.56 27.60 -5.02
N GLY A 407 2.37 26.70 -5.60
CA GLY A 407 1.88 25.54 -6.35
C GLY A 407 1.03 25.93 -7.56
N ASN A 408 1.54 26.79 -8.42
CA ASN A 408 0.79 27.33 -9.54
C ASN A 408 0.68 26.39 -10.74
N ARG A 409 1.50 25.36 -10.78
CA ARG A 409 1.54 24.38 -11.85
C ARG A 409 1.56 22.98 -11.27
N TYR A 410 0.69 22.16 -11.81
CA TYR A 410 0.66 20.74 -11.52
C TYR A 410 1.57 20.02 -12.51
N VAL A 411 2.59 19.36 -12.02
CA VAL A 411 3.56 18.63 -12.85
C VAL A 411 3.52 17.18 -12.47
N TYR A 412 3.29 16.34 -13.45
CA TYR A 412 3.40 14.90 -13.27
C TYR A 412 4.85 14.49 -13.30
N SER A 413 5.23 13.56 -12.45
CA SER A 413 6.63 13.14 -12.35
C SER A 413 7.20 12.61 -13.67
N SER A 414 6.33 12.10 -14.55
CA SER A 414 6.71 11.71 -15.93
C SER A 414 7.16 12.85 -16.82
N GLU A 415 6.79 14.09 -16.47
CA GLU A 415 7.17 15.30 -17.21
C GLU A 415 8.45 15.94 -16.69
N LEU A 416 9.03 15.39 -15.62
CA LEU A 416 10.28 15.87 -15.05
C LEU A 416 11.47 15.15 -15.70
N PRO A 417 12.22 15.80 -16.62
CA PRO A 417 13.24 15.14 -17.43
C PRO A 417 14.36 14.51 -16.60
N GLU A 418 14.72 15.14 -15.49
CA GLU A 418 15.80 14.72 -14.60
C GLU A 418 15.50 13.37 -13.92
N ASN A 419 14.23 13.02 -13.86
CA ASN A 419 13.77 11.80 -13.22
C ASN A 419 13.38 10.71 -14.21
N GLY A 420 13.35 11.04 -15.51
CA GLY A 420 12.89 10.12 -16.55
C GLY A 420 11.49 9.56 -16.26
N GLY A 421 10.61 10.38 -15.66
CA GLY A 421 9.28 9.99 -15.22
C GLY A 421 9.30 9.08 -13.99
N VAL A 422 9.08 9.61 -12.79
CA VAL A 422 9.05 8.80 -11.55
C VAL A 422 7.74 8.03 -11.46
N ILE A 423 7.74 6.84 -11.98
CA ILE A 423 6.71 5.83 -11.71
C ILE A 423 7.34 4.90 -10.67
N THR A 424 6.77 4.81 -9.50
CA THR A 424 7.35 4.04 -8.41
C THR A 424 6.41 2.93 -7.98
N SER A 425 6.92 1.71 -7.94
CA SER A 425 6.28 0.61 -7.26
C SER A 425 7.02 0.34 -5.97
N LEU A 426 6.32 0.45 -4.86
CA LEU A 426 6.83 0.00 -3.58
C LEU A 426 6.50 -1.46 -3.40
N ILE A 427 7.51 -2.28 -3.18
CA ILE A 427 7.32 -3.69 -2.86
C ILE A 427 7.83 -3.96 -1.45
N ASP A 428 6.92 -4.37 -0.58
CA ASP A 428 7.25 -4.83 0.77
C ASP A 428 7.59 -6.32 0.74
N VAL A 429 8.76 -6.68 1.23
CA VAL A 429 9.19 -8.07 1.33
C VAL A 429 9.05 -8.53 2.76
N HIS A 430 8.29 -9.59 2.97
CA HIS A 430 8.14 -10.17 4.28
C HIS A 430 9.47 -10.76 4.77
N ASN A 431 9.86 -10.38 5.95
CA ASN A 431 11.02 -10.94 6.65
C ASN A 431 12.38 -10.79 5.96
N ASN A 432 12.57 -9.79 5.10
CA ASN A 432 13.88 -9.51 4.52
C ASN A 432 14.54 -10.74 3.83
N ASN A 433 13.72 -11.62 3.24
CA ASN A 433 14.19 -12.83 2.61
C ASN A 433 14.94 -12.52 1.31
N ILE A 434 16.16 -13.01 1.17
CA ILE A 434 17.03 -12.75 0.01
C ILE A 434 16.40 -13.25 -1.29
N TRP A 435 15.78 -14.42 -1.27
CA TRP A 435 15.20 -15.00 -2.48
C TRP A 435 14.03 -14.17 -2.99
N LEU A 436 13.17 -13.66 -2.09
CA LEU A 436 12.04 -12.80 -2.46
C LEU A 436 12.54 -11.51 -3.13
N VAL A 437 13.58 -10.91 -2.58
CA VAL A 437 14.23 -9.72 -3.17
C VAL A 437 14.81 -10.03 -4.55
N ASP A 438 15.55 -11.12 -4.69
CA ASP A 438 16.12 -11.56 -5.97
C ASP A 438 15.02 -11.86 -7.01
N ALA A 439 13.90 -12.44 -6.60
CA ALA A 439 12.75 -12.73 -7.47
C ALA A 439 12.11 -11.45 -8.01
N ILE A 440 11.92 -10.44 -7.15
CA ILE A 440 11.44 -9.13 -7.55
C ILE A 440 12.40 -8.50 -8.57
N ALA A 441 13.71 -8.56 -8.31
CA ALA A 441 14.72 -8.03 -9.21
C ALA A 441 14.64 -8.66 -10.60
N ARG A 442 14.54 -9.99 -10.65
CA ARG A 442 14.39 -10.72 -11.92
C ARG A 442 13.12 -10.32 -12.66
N ALA A 443 11.98 -10.34 -11.97
CA ALA A 443 10.70 -9.99 -12.56
C ALA A 443 10.70 -8.58 -13.14
N ALA A 444 11.32 -7.63 -12.44
CA ALA A 444 11.43 -6.26 -12.88
C ALA A 444 12.31 -6.12 -14.14
N MET A 445 13.49 -6.73 -14.12
CA MET A 445 14.41 -6.67 -15.26
C MET A 445 13.83 -7.36 -16.50
N ASP A 446 13.25 -8.53 -16.33
CA ASP A 446 12.72 -9.32 -17.43
C ASP A 446 11.50 -8.67 -18.10
N ASN A 447 10.70 -7.94 -17.33
CA ASN A 447 9.47 -7.31 -17.82
C ASN A 447 9.59 -5.79 -18.02
N HIS A 448 10.81 -5.25 -17.96
CA HIS A 448 11.06 -3.81 -18.09
C HIS A 448 10.21 -2.95 -17.14
N TRP A 449 9.96 -3.49 -15.96
CA TRP A 449 9.21 -2.82 -14.91
C TRP A 449 10.11 -1.75 -14.27
N PRO A 450 9.90 -0.47 -14.56
CA PRO A 450 10.80 0.58 -14.10
C PRO A 450 10.56 0.93 -12.64
N ARG A 451 11.62 1.36 -11.99
CA ARG A 451 11.59 2.08 -10.71
C ARG A 451 10.80 1.39 -9.62
N ILE A 452 11.33 0.27 -9.22
CA ILE A 452 10.84 -0.46 -8.07
C ILE A 452 11.63 -0.03 -6.84
N ASP A 453 10.88 0.22 -5.81
CA ASP A 453 11.40 0.46 -4.49
C ASP A 453 11.08 -0.75 -3.61
N VAL A 454 12.12 -1.45 -3.12
CA VAL A 454 11.91 -2.66 -2.32
C VAL A 454 12.18 -2.36 -0.85
N LYS A 455 11.17 -2.60 -0.04
CA LYS A 455 11.24 -2.53 1.40
C LYS A 455 11.32 -3.91 2.00
N ALA A 456 12.41 -4.20 2.64
CA ALA A 456 12.50 -5.39 3.47
C ALA A 456 11.85 -5.09 4.83
N GLY A 457 10.69 -5.65 5.06
CA GLY A 457 9.96 -5.43 6.30
C GLY A 457 10.76 -5.87 7.51
N ASN A 458 10.83 -5.00 8.52
CA ASN A 458 11.24 -5.41 9.85
C ASN A 458 10.11 -6.23 10.46
N VAL A 459 10.34 -7.50 10.58
CA VAL A 459 9.30 -8.40 11.03
C VAL A 459 9.69 -8.98 12.38
N GLU A 460 9.33 -8.25 13.39
CA GLU A 460 8.95 -8.88 14.65
C GLU A 460 7.43 -8.93 14.67
N PRO A 461 6.82 -10.08 14.97
CA PRO A 461 5.38 -10.14 15.15
C PRO A 461 4.96 -9.10 16.18
N GLY A 462 4.06 -8.20 15.81
CA GLY A 462 3.57 -7.14 16.71
C GLY A 462 4.36 -5.84 16.72
N VAL A 463 5.47 -5.71 16.02
CA VAL A 463 6.20 -4.44 15.91
C VAL A 463 5.74 -3.68 14.65
N ASN A 464 5.24 -2.47 14.87
CA ASN A 464 4.92 -1.51 13.83
C ASN A 464 6.22 -1.01 13.16
N GLY A 465 6.86 -1.84 12.38
CA GLY A 465 8.07 -1.50 11.67
C GLY A 465 7.87 -1.67 10.18
N GLY A 466 8.18 -0.67 9.44
CA GLY A 466 8.04 -0.66 8.02
C GLY A 466 6.83 0.11 7.53
N PHE A 467 6.79 0.30 6.26
CA PHE A 467 5.73 0.92 5.52
C PHE A 467 4.38 0.40 6.00
N GLN A 468 3.54 1.32 6.45
CA GLN A 468 2.26 0.96 7.03
C GLN A 468 2.36 -0.14 8.09
N GLY A 469 2.84 0.18 9.25
CA GLY A 469 2.80 -0.67 10.45
C GLY A 469 1.41 -1.22 10.80
N THR A 470 0.54 -1.29 9.84
CA THR A 470 -0.77 -1.89 9.93
C THR A 470 -0.69 -3.30 9.37
N VAL A 471 -0.67 -4.23 10.26
CA VAL A 471 -0.97 -5.66 10.08
C VAL A 471 -2.30 -5.90 9.32
N LYS A 472 -2.87 -4.86 8.69
CA LYS A 472 -4.29 -4.77 8.33
C LYS A 472 -4.56 -4.61 6.84
N SER A 473 -3.54 -4.39 6.03
CA SER A 473 -3.70 -4.30 4.58
C SER A 473 -3.64 -5.69 3.94
N PRO A 474 -4.33 -5.96 2.83
CA PRO A 474 -4.18 -7.20 2.07
C PRO A 474 -2.75 -7.45 1.64
N MET A 475 -1.93 -6.40 1.51
CA MET A 475 -0.49 -6.53 1.33
C MET A 475 0.20 -7.28 2.48
N ASN A 476 -0.41 -7.33 3.65
CA ASN A 476 0.14 -7.94 4.85
C ASN A 476 -0.56 -9.25 5.26
N LYS A 477 -1.39 -9.83 4.41
CA LYS A 477 -2.06 -11.12 4.74
C LYS A 477 -1.04 -12.19 5.14
N GLY A 478 0.08 -12.26 4.46
CA GLY A 478 1.17 -13.17 4.84
C GLY A 478 1.69 -12.91 6.26
N ARG A 479 1.83 -11.64 6.68
CA ARG A 479 2.24 -11.32 8.06
C ARG A 479 1.19 -11.72 9.08
N VAL A 480 -0.08 -11.47 8.78
CA VAL A 480 -1.19 -11.87 9.67
C VAL A 480 -1.18 -13.37 9.90
N TYR A 481 -0.96 -14.14 8.87
CA TYR A 481 -1.01 -15.60 8.91
C TYR A 481 0.35 -16.26 9.16
N GLY A 482 1.43 -15.49 9.27
CA GLY A 482 2.77 -16.04 9.43
C GLY A 482 3.30 -16.75 8.18
N ILE A 483 2.87 -16.32 6.99
CA ILE A 483 3.25 -16.91 5.69
C ILE A 483 4.21 -15.94 4.99
N PRO A 484 5.32 -16.43 4.39
CA PRO A 484 6.23 -15.58 3.64
C PRO A 484 5.56 -15.00 2.39
N GLY A 485 5.99 -13.80 1.98
CA GLY A 485 5.41 -13.20 0.79
C GLY A 485 5.91 -11.80 0.48
N ILE A 486 5.23 -11.18 -0.45
CA ILE A 486 5.47 -9.82 -0.91
C ILE A 486 4.16 -9.04 -0.95
N GLY A 487 4.26 -7.71 -0.90
CA GLY A 487 3.13 -6.81 -1.13
C GLY A 487 3.55 -5.69 -2.07
N LEU A 488 2.71 -5.37 -3.04
CA LEU A 488 2.87 -4.23 -3.93
C LEU A 488 1.88 -3.13 -3.56
N ALA A 489 2.39 -1.92 -3.34
CA ALA A 489 1.63 -0.69 -3.47
C ALA A 489 2.24 0.16 -4.58
N GLY A 490 1.46 0.56 -5.54
CA GLY A 490 1.92 1.50 -6.56
C GLY A 490 2.05 2.92 -5.99
N ASP A 491 2.70 3.79 -6.74
CA ASP A 491 2.80 5.25 -6.58
C ASP A 491 3.42 5.83 -5.31
N TRP A 492 4.12 5.06 -4.51
CA TRP A 492 4.83 5.54 -3.33
C TRP A 492 6.31 5.89 -3.65
N PRO A 493 6.97 6.87 -3.03
CA PRO A 493 6.74 7.48 -1.72
C PRO A 493 6.17 8.90 -1.72
N GLY A 494 5.67 9.46 -2.77
CA GLY A 494 5.32 10.87 -2.77
C GLY A 494 3.94 11.25 -3.26
N GLY A 495 3.20 10.35 -3.85
CA GLY A 495 2.16 10.79 -4.72
C GLY A 495 0.82 10.11 -4.66
N TRP A 496 0.15 10.11 -3.53
CA TRP A 496 -1.26 9.72 -3.50
C TRP A 496 -2.20 10.82 -4.01
N THR A 497 -1.66 11.94 -4.44
CA THR A 497 -2.47 13.04 -4.93
C THR A 497 -3.42 12.66 -6.06
N GLN A 498 -3.06 11.64 -6.85
CA GLN A 498 -3.89 11.17 -7.96
C GLN A 498 -4.58 9.84 -7.71
N THR A 499 -4.31 9.19 -6.59
CA THR A 499 -4.92 7.90 -6.26
C THR A 499 -6.43 7.97 -6.25
N TYR A 500 -6.98 9.12 -5.89
CA TYR A 500 -8.42 9.36 -5.74
C TYR A 500 -9.08 10.01 -6.96
N ALA A 501 -8.33 10.38 -7.97
CA ALA A 501 -8.86 10.95 -9.20
C ALA A 501 -9.52 9.87 -10.08
N GLN A 502 -10.41 10.31 -10.97
CA GLN A 502 -11.02 9.43 -11.96
C GLN A 502 -10.21 9.47 -13.25
N VAL A 503 -10.13 8.33 -13.97
CA VAL A 503 -9.26 8.20 -15.16
C VAL A 503 -9.59 9.17 -16.27
N ASP A 504 -10.86 9.52 -16.45
CA ASP A 504 -11.32 10.42 -17.52
C ASP A 504 -11.33 11.89 -17.10
N THR A 505 -10.81 12.22 -15.95
CA THR A 505 -10.50 13.59 -15.57
C THR A 505 -9.09 13.95 -16.03
N GLU A 506 -8.78 15.24 -16.14
CA GLU A 506 -7.43 15.69 -16.46
C GLU A 506 -6.42 15.12 -15.45
N ALA A 507 -6.71 15.24 -14.16
CA ALA A 507 -5.88 14.68 -13.11
C ALA A 507 -5.72 13.16 -13.22
N GLY A 508 -6.81 12.43 -13.49
CA GLY A 508 -6.78 10.98 -13.65
C GLY A 508 -6.03 10.52 -14.88
N ALA A 509 -6.23 11.20 -16.01
CA ALA A 509 -5.53 10.88 -17.27
C ALA A 509 -4.00 11.01 -17.14
N HIS A 510 -3.53 11.92 -16.31
CA HIS A 510 -2.12 12.07 -16.00
C HIS A 510 -1.64 11.21 -14.82
N GLY A 511 -2.52 10.89 -13.90
CA GLY A 511 -2.22 10.07 -12.71
C GLY A 511 -2.16 8.56 -12.97
N PHE A 512 -2.73 8.08 -14.09
CA PHE A 512 -2.78 6.67 -14.45
C PHE A 512 -2.05 6.37 -15.76
N ASP A 513 -1.16 5.39 -15.75
CA ASP A 513 -0.44 4.89 -16.92
C ASP A 513 -0.82 3.44 -17.21
N LYS A 514 -1.58 3.23 -18.29
CA LYS A 514 -2.03 1.91 -18.71
C LYS A 514 -0.88 0.99 -19.13
N ASN A 515 0.19 1.52 -19.71
CA ASN A 515 1.36 0.74 -20.10
C ASN A 515 2.14 0.27 -18.85
N TYR A 516 2.29 1.16 -17.89
CA TYR A 516 2.90 0.83 -16.61
C TYR A 516 2.09 -0.22 -15.85
N PHE A 517 0.77 -0.08 -15.83
CA PHE A 517 -0.12 -1.08 -15.25
C PHE A 517 0.14 -2.48 -15.84
N VAL A 518 0.23 -2.59 -17.17
CA VAL A 518 0.50 -3.86 -17.84
C VAL A 518 1.91 -4.38 -17.53
N GLN A 519 2.91 -3.51 -17.43
CA GLN A 519 4.25 -3.92 -17.01
C GLN A 519 4.26 -4.48 -15.58
N GLN A 520 3.51 -3.85 -14.67
CA GLN A 520 3.32 -4.37 -13.31
C GLN A 520 2.61 -5.73 -13.34
N VAL A 521 1.54 -5.89 -14.12
CA VAL A 521 0.86 -7.19 -14.26
C VAL A 521 1.81 -8.27 -14.78
N ALA A 522 2.64 -7.97 -15.77
CA ALA A 522 3.62 -8.92 -16.30
C ALA A 522 4.67 -9.31 -15.25
N GLY A 523 5.24 -8.33 -14.54
CA GLY A 523 6.18 -8.58 -13.45
C GLY A 523 5.58 -9.38 -12.30
N LEU A 524 4.36 -9.04 -11.89
CA LEU A 524 3.64 -9.76 -10.83
C LEU A 524 3.26 -11.18 -11.27
N SER A 525 2.92 -11.40 -12.54
CA SER A 525 2.67 -12.73 -13.08
C SER A 525 3.94 -13.59 -13.03
N GLN A 526 5.10 -13.01 -13.36
CA GLN A 526 6.37 -13.73 -13.21
C GLN A 526 6.66 -14.05 -11.75
N LEU A 527 6.46 -13.10 -10.84
CA LEU A 527 6.62 -13.31 -9.39
C LEU A 527 5.71 -14.41 -8.86
N ALA A 528 4.43 -14.40 -9.25
CA ALA A 528 3.50 -15.47 -8.89
C ALA A 528 3.98 -16.84 -9.41
N GLY A 529 4.50 -16.87 -10.64
CA GLY A 529 5.13 -18.07 -11.22
C GLY A 529 6.36 -18.54 -10.44
N GLU A 530 7.23 -17.64 -10.03
CA GLU A 530 8.38 -17.96 -9.20
C GLU A 530 7.96 -18.47 -7.82
N LEU A 531 6.93 -17.86 -7.20
CA LEU A 531 6.35 -18.34 -5.95
C LEU A 531 5.69 -19.73 -6.09
N MET A 532 5.21 -20.08 -7.29
CA MET A 532 4.74 -21.44 -7.52
C MET A 532 5.88 -22.48 -7.64
N LEU A 533 7.09 -22.05 -7.93
CA LEU A 533 8.25 -22.95 -8.14
C LEU A 533 9.16 -23.04 -6.93
N VAL A 534 9.23 -22.02 -6.09
CA VAL A 534 10.18 -21.98 -4.97
C VAL A 534 9.87 -23.02 -3.91
N LYS A 535 10.90 -23.64 -3.36
CA LYS A 535 10.75 -24.54 -2.22
C LYS A 535 10.39 -23.76 -0.95
N PRO A 536 9.40 -24.22 -0.15
CA PRO A 536 9.02 -23.51 1.09
C PRO A 536 10.20 -23.22 2.03
N LEU A 537 11.18 -24.14 2.10
CA LEU A 537 12.38 -23.97 2.91
C LEU A 537 13.20 -22.73 2.52
N VAL A 538 13.23 -22.35 1.24
CA VAL A 538 13.99 -21.19 0.73
C VAL A 538 13.35 -19.87 1.18
N ILE A 539 12.02 -19.83 1.23
CA ILE A 539 11.27 -18.63 1.63
C ILE A 539 10.85 -18.66 3.10
N ASP A 540 11.35 -19.61 3.89
CA ASP A 540 11.06 -19.70 5.31
C ASP A 540 11.39 -18.39 6.05
N LEU A 541 10.49 -17.95 6.91
CA LEU A 541 10.58 -16.68 7.62
C LEU A 541 11.80 -16.58 8.54
N GLY A 542 12.31 -17.70 9.03
CA GLY A 542 13.47 -17.72 9.90
C GLY A 542 14.76 -17.28 9.22
N TRP A 543 14.87 -17.42 7.90
CA TRP A 543 16.03 -16.89 7.16
C TRP A 543 16.10 -15.37 7.23
N GLY A 544 15.00 -14.70 7.01
CA GLY A 544 14.95 -13.25 7.11
C GLY A 544 15.13 -12.74 8.55
N ALA A 545 14.58 -13.46 9.53
CA ALA A 545 14.77 -13.14 10.94
C ALA A 545 16.25 -13.22 11.34
N LEU A 546 16.95 -14.31 10.94
CA LEU A 546 18.37 -14.47 11.19
C LEU A 546 19.21 -13.38 10.51
N LYS A 547 18.93 -13.08 9.25
CA LYS A 547 19.59 -11.98 8.54
C LYS A 547 19.43 -10.65 9.27
N SER A 548 18.20 -10.31 9.62
CA SER A 548 17.88 -9.06 10.31
C SER A 548 18.60 -8.95 11.65
N ALA A 549 18.65 -10.04 12.41
CA ALA A 549 19.38 -10.07 13.68
C ALA A 549 20.88 -9.85 13.50
N LEU A 550 21.50 -10.49 12.50
CA LEU A 550 22.94 -10.34 12.24
C LEU A 550 23.32 -8.92 11.79
N VAL A 551 22.51 -8.32 10.91
CA VAL A 551 22.81 -6.99 10.37
C VAL A 551 22.62 -5.90 11.41
N LYS A 552 21.66 -6.06 12.33
CA LYS A 552 21.34 -5.09 13.39
C LYS A 552 22.28 -5.12 14.58
N LEU A 553 23.23 -6.07 14.64
CA LEU A 553 24.20 -6.11 15.73
C LEU A 553 24.94 -4.78 15.82
N GLN A 554 24.87 -4.14 16.97
CA GLN A 554 25.63 -2.92 17.26
C GLN A 554 27.10 -3.26 17.50
N ASP A 555 28.00 -2.28 17.37
CA ASP A 555 29.42 -2.50 17.61
C ASP A 555 29.68 -2.96 19.04
N SER A 556 28.90 -2.50 20.01
CA SER A 556 28.91 -2.93 21.41
C SER A 556 28.56 -4.41 21.61
N ALA A 557 27.92 -5.05 20.63
CA ALA A 557 27.60 -6.46 20.67
C ALA A 557 28.82 -7.37 20.41
N PHE A 558 29.97 -6.80 20.03
CA PHE A 558 31.17 -7.57 19.72
C PHE A 558 32.22 -7.49 20.84
N VAL A 559 32.82 -8.62 21.17
CA VAL A 559 33.90 -8.71 22.18
C VAL A 559 35.06 -7.76 21.83
N ALA A 560 35.42 -7.66 20.54
CA ALA A 560 36.38 -6.69 20.04
C ALA A 560 35.66 -5.64 19.20
N GLN A 561 35.24 -4.55 19.81
CA GLN A 561 34.42 -3.50 19.17
C GLN A 561 35.13 -2.84 17.97
N HIS A 562 36.46 -2.70 18.02
CA HIS A 562 37.24 -2.15 16.89
C HIS A 562 37.23 -3.03 15.65
N GLU A 563 36.85 -4.30 15.76
CA GLU A 563 36.71 -5.24 14.64
C GLU A 563 35.20 -5.46 14.27
N ALA A 564 34.27 -4.81 14.94
CA ALA A 564 32.85 -5.09 14.84
C ALA A 564 32.33 -5.07 13.40
N ALA A 565 32.69 -4.07 12.60
CA ALA A 565 32.27 -3.95 11.22
C ALA A 565 32.75 -5.14 10.35
N ALA A 566 34.03 -5.55 10.53
CA ALA A 566 34.61 -6.69 9.78
C ALA A 566 33.98 -8.02 10.20
N ARG A 567 33.77 -8.20 11.53
CA ARG A 567 33.14 -9.41 12.07
C ARG A 567 31.70 -9.53 11.67
N ARG A 568 30.91 -8.43 11.76
CA ARG A 568 29.51 -8.39 11.29
C ARG A 568 29.44 -8.78 9.81
N LYS A 569 30.27 -8.20 8.96
CA LYS A 569 30.35 -8.55 7.54
C LYS A 569 30.64 -10.04 7.34
N THR A 570 31.54 -10.63 8.13
CA THR A 570 31.84 -12.05 8.04
C THR A 570 30.67 -12.92 8.44
N LEU A 571 29.96 -12.59 9.53
CA LEU A 571 28.75 -13.32 9.95
C LEU A 571 27.66 -13.26 8.87
N VAL A 572 27.42 -12.08 8.29
CA VAL A 572 26.47 -11.93 7.18
C VAL A 572 26.88 -12.74 5.96
N ASN A 573 28.16 -12.75 5.60
CA ASN A 573 28.67 -13.56 4.47
C ASN A 573 28.48 -15.06 4.70
N GLN A 574 28.69 -15.56 5.92
CA GLN A 574 28.45 -16.96 6.27
C GLN A 574 26.95 -17.31 6.20
N TYR A 575 26.09 -16.41 6.68
CA TYR A 575 24.65 -16.55 6.50
C TYR A 575 24.28 -16.64 5.01
N VAL A 576 24.76 -15.70 4.17
CA VAL A 576 24.51 -15.72 2.72
C VAL A 576 24.98 -17.01 2.07
N ALA A 577 26.18 -17.51 2.45
CA ALA A 577 26.69 -18.77 1.95
C ALA A 577 25.77 -19.95 2.31
N ALA A 578 25.32 -20.03 3.58
CA ALA A 578 24.38 -21.07 4.00
C ALA A 578 23.07 -20.99 3.21
N PHE A 579 22.51 -19.80 3.08
CA PHE A 579 21.27 -19.55 2.34
C PHE A 579 21.39 -19.99 0.87
N ARG A 580 22.48 -19.62 0.18
CA ARG A 580 22.73 -20.01 -1.23
C ARG A 580 22.89 -21.53 -1.39
N CYS A 581 23.41 -22.22 -0.39
CA CYS A 581 23.43 -23.68 -0.38
C CYS A 581 22.03 -24.28 -0.29
N VAL A 582 21.12 -23.67 0.50
CA VAL A 582 19.72 -24.10 0.58
C VAL A 582 19.00 -23.90 -0.77
N GLU A 583 19.19 -22.75 -1.41
CA GLU A 583 18.66 -22.51 -2.77
C GLU A 583 19.11 -23.60 -3.75
N ALA A 584 20.38 -23.96 -3.69
CA ALA A 584 20.98 -24.99 -4.53
C ALA A 584 20.63 -26.43 -4.09
N SER A 585 19.86 -26.59 -3.00
CA SER A 585 19.55 -27.89 -2.39
C SER A 585 20.78 -28.66 -1.88
N ALA A 586 21.87 -27.96 -1.59
CA ALA A 586 23.13 -28.51 -1.02
C ALA A 586 23.03 -28.46 0.52
N LEU A 587 22.12 -29.23 1.12
CA LEU A 587 21.75 -29.11 2.53
C LEU A 587 22.89 -29.41 3.51
N ASP A 588 23.77 -30.37 3.19
CA ASP A 588 24.98 -30.66 3.99
C ASP A 588 25.94 -29.45 4.05
N GLN A 589 26.12 -28.79 2.90
CA GLN A 589 26.95 -27.59 2.82
C GLN A 589 26.32 -26.41 3.56
N ALA A 590 24.99 -26.28 3.48
CA ALA A 590 24.24 -25.30 4.26
C ALA A 590 24.42 -25.53 5.77
N THR A 591 24.31 -26.77 6.22
CA THR A 591 24.53 -27.17 7.61
C THR A 591 25.97 -26.86 8.07
N ALA A 592 26.98 -27.17 7.25
CA ALA A 592 28.37 -26.83 7.57
C ALA A 592 28.58 -25.30 7.69
N ALA A 593 27.98 -24.52 6.80
CA ALA A 593 28.04 -23.05 6.87
C ALA A 593 27.39 -22.50 8.13
N LEU A 594 26.21 -23.03 8.53
CA LEU A 594 25.53 -22.65 9.76
C LEU A 594 26.34 -23.04 11.01
N ASN A 595 27.01 -24.18 11.02
CA ASN A 595 27.91 -24.58 12.11
C ASN A 595 29.07 -23.58 12.26
N SER A 596 29.67 -23.15 11.14
CA SER A 596 30.71 -22.12 11.14
C SER A 596 30.16 -20.76 11.66
N LEU A 597 28.95 -20.42 11.31
CA LEU A 597 28.27 -19.21 11.81
C LEU A 597 28.07 -19.26 13.32
N VAL A 598 27.60 -20.38 13.89
CA VAL A 598 27.45 -20.60 15.33
C VAL A 598 28.81 -20.45 16.05
N ALA A 599 29.88 -21.06 15.51
CA ALA A 599 31.20 -20.96 16.10
C ALA A 599 31.68 -19.50 16.17
N ASN A 600 31.48 -18.72 15.13
CA ASN A 600 31.89 -17.31 15.10
C ASN A 600 30.97 -16.41 15.97
N ILE A 601 29.68 -16.68 16.05
CA ILE A 601 28.80 -16.00 17.01
C ILE A 601 29.32 -16.23 18.42
N SER A 602 29.62 -17.45 18.80
CA SER A 602 30.13 -17.81 20.11
C SER A 602 31.48 -17.17 20.45
N ALA A 603 32.33 -16.96 19.43
CA ALA A 603 33.65 -16.37 19.64
C ALA A 603 33.66 -14.83 19.63
N TRP A 604 32.77 -14.20 18.91
CA TRP A 604 32.86 -12.77 18.62
C TRP A 604 31.76 -11.91 19.24
N VAL A 605 30.60 -12.47 19.55
CA VAL A 605 29.46 -11.75 20.10
C VAL A 605 29.44 -11.87 21.62
N VAL A 606 29.02 -10.84 22.35
CA VAL A 606 28.94 -10.87 23.81
C VAL A 606 27.83 -11.81 24.29
N ASN A 607 27.97 -12.38 25.48
CA ASN A 607 27.14 -13.49 25.95
C ASN A 607 25.64 -13.19 26.01
N ASP A 608 25.26 -11.97 26.35
CA ASP A 608 23.86 -11.56 26.45
C ASP A 608 23.09 -11.54 25.10
N GLN A 609 23.85 -11.46 23.99
CA GLN A 609 23.27 -11.44 22.65
C GLN A 609 23.48 -12.75 21.86
N GLN A 610 24.32 -13.64 22.36
CA GLN A 610 24.57 -14.92 21.71
C GLN A 610 23.36 -15.84 21.70
N GLY A 611 22.56 -15.85 22.78
CA GLY A 611 21.44 -16.77 22.96
C GLY A 611 20.46 -16.72 21.80
N THR A 612 19.88 -15.54 21.56
CA THR A 612 18.89 -15.33 20.49
C THR A 612 19.46 -15.66 19.09
N LEU A 613 20.71 -15.25 18.82
CA LEU A 613 21.32 -15.53 17.50
C LEU A 613 21.52 -17.04 17.29
N ARG A 614 21.99 -17.74 18.32
CA ARG A 614 22.17 -19.18 18.25
C ARG A 614 20.84 -19.91 18.07
N GLU A 615 19.80 -19.53 18.80
CA GLU A 615 18.46 -20.10 18.65
C GLU A 615 17.94 -19.94 17.21
N LEU A 616 18.13 -18.78 16.58
CA LEU A 616 17.75 -18.53 15.19
C LEU A 616 18.52 -19.45 14.24
N VAL A 617 19.85 -19.61 14.43
CA VAL A 617 20.66 -20.50 13.59
C VAL A 617 20.27 -21.96 13.78
N GLU A 618 20.10 -22.41 15.02
CA GLU A 618 19.69 -23.77 15.35
C GLU A 618 18.29 -24.10 14.79
N SER A 619 17.37 -23.16 14.87
CA SER A 619 16.04 -23.29 14.27
C SER A 619 16.13 -23.53 12.76
N GLN A 620 16.98 -22.79 12.05
CA GLN A 620 17.16 -23.02 10.61
C GLN A 620 17.89 -24.35 10.34
N ARG A 621 18.90 -24.69 11.14
CA ARG A 621 19.63 -25.94 11.00
C ARG A 621 18.70 -27.15 11.19
N ALA A 622 17.80 -27.11 12.16
CA ALA A 622 16.83 -28.19 12.42
C ALA A 622 15.88 -28.42 11.22
N LYS A 623 15.62 -27.42 10.40
CA LYS A 623 14.79 -27.55 9.19
C LYS A 623 15.55 -28.16 8.00
N LEU A 624 16.89 -28.24 8.08
CA LEU A 624 17.72 -28.84 7.04
C LEU A 624 17.90 -30.37 7.23
N ALA A 625 17.68 -30.86 8.44
CA ALA A 625 17.72 -32.28 8.79
C ALA A 625 16.45 -33.02 8.31
#